data_cef390439afbf94673dee3f802750cb6
#
_entry.id   cef390439afbf94673dee3f802750cb6
#
_cell.length_a   1.000
_cell.length_b   1.000
_cell.length_c   1.000
_cell.angle_alpha   90.00
_cell.angle_beta   90.00
_cell.angle_gamma   90.00
#
_symmetry.space_group_name_H-M   'P 1'
#
loop_
_entity.id
_entity.type
_entity.pdbx_description
1 polymer ?
#
loop_
_entity_poly.entity_id
_entity_poly.type
_entity_poly.pdbx_seq_one_letter_code
_entity_poly.pdbx_strand_id
1 'polypeptide(L)'
;MRALGIILAGGNSNKLGDLSAKRAVAAMPITGSYRAIDFALSNMTNSHIQKVAVFTQYNTRSLNEHLNSSKWWDFGRKQGGLFIFTPTITAANSYWYKGTADALYQNIKFLKESHEPYVVIASGDGIYKLDYNKVLEEHISNGADITVVCKDMAPGEDDINRFGVIKMNEDGRIIDFEEKPLVAGTNTVSIGVYVIRRRQLIELLETCANEGRNDFVRDILVRYKGCLLYTSDAADEL
;
A
#
# COMPACT_ATOMS: atom_id res chain seq x y z
N MET A 1 15.62 2.54 10.66
CA MET A 1 14.46 2.25 11.54
C MET A 1 13.89 0.87 11.22
N ARG A 2 13.07 0.26 12.12
CA ARG A 2 12.45 -1.04 11.81
C ARG A 2 11.02 -0.85 11.36
N ALA A 3 10.71 -1.23 10.14
CA ALA A 3 9.36 -1.25 9.61
C ALA A 3 9.04 -2.60 8.95
N LEU A 4 7.77 -2.97 8.97
CA LEU A 4 7.20 -4.08 8.23
C LEU A 4 6.70 -3.52 6.90
N GLY A 5 7.05 -4.15 5.78
CA GLY A 5 6.52 -3.81 4.46
C GLY A 5 5.24 -4.58 4.16
N ILE A 6 4.26 -3.89 3.60
CA ILE A 6 3.05 -4.48 3.04
C ILE A 6 2.91 -4.00 1.61
N ILE A 7 2.74 -4.92 0.67
CA ILE A 7 2.46 -4.60 -0.73
C ILE A 7 1.07 -5.15 -1.09
N LEU A 8 0.16 -4.24 -1.45
CA LEU A 8 -1.19 -4.58 -1.89
C LEU A 8 -1.19 -4.82 -3.40
N ALA A 9 -1.25 -6.08 -3.79
CA ALA A 9 -1.15 -6.54 -5.18
C ALA A 9 -2.36 -7.37 -5.63
N GLY A 10 -3.49 -7.23 -4.93
CA GLY A 10 -4.72 -7.98 -5.18
C GLY A 10 -5.68 -7.30 -6.16
N GLY A 11 -5.35 -6.12 -6.68
CA GLY A 11 -6.22 -5.36 -7.56
C GLY A 11 -6.45 -6.02 -8.92
N ASN A 12 -7.67 -5.83 -9.46
CA ASN A 12 -8.03 -6.14 -10.83
C ASN A 12 -8.30 -4.83 -11.57
N SER A 13 -7.78 -4.69 -12.78
CA SER A 13 -8.02 -3.50 -13.61
C SER A 13 -8.58 -3.89 -14.96
N ASN A 14 -9.85 -3.59 -15.16
CA ASN A 14 -10.49 -3.72 -16.47
C ASN A 14 -9.95 -2.71 -17.50
N LYS A 15 -9.18 -1.71 -17.05
CA LYS A 15 -8.65 -0.63 -17.92
C LYS A 15 -7.50 -1.10 -18.81
N LEU A 16 -6.81 -2.19 -18.41
CA LEU A 16 -5.71 -2.76 -19.20
C LEU A 16 -6.18 -3.80 -20.22
N GLY A 17 -7.50 -4.02 -20.36
CA GLY A 17 -8.11 -4.92 -21.31
C GLY A 17 -7.50 -6.32 -21.26
N ASP A 18 -7.16 -6.87 -22.43
CA ASP A 18 -6.61 -8.22 -22.56
C ASP A 18 -5.29 -8.44 -21.82
N LEU A 19 -4.53 -7.39 -21.55
CA LEU A 19 -3.27 -7.49 -20.81
C LEU A 19 -3.49 -7.98 -19.38
N SER A 20 -4.55 -7.51 -18.71
CA SER A 20 -4.89 -7.92 -17.33
C SER A 20 -5.79 -9.15 -17.27
N ALA A 21 -6.31 -9.64 -18.39
CA ALA A 21 -7.22 -10.79 -18.43
C ALA A 21 -6.60 -12.07 -17.83
N LYS A 22 -5.28 -12.24 -17.97
CA LYS A 22 -4.55 -13.45 -17.53
C LYS A 22 -3.44 -13.19 -16.51
N ARG A 23 -3.21 -11.93 -16.14
CA ARG A 23 -2.12 -11.54 -15.21
C ARG A 23 -2.60 -10.50 -14.21
N ALA A 24 -2.11 -10.58 -12.98
CA ALA A 24 -2.27 -9.51 -12.00
C ALA A 24 -1.63 -8.22 -12.53
N VAL A 25 -2.23 -7.05 -12.22
CA VAL A 25 -1.68 -5.75 -12.63
C VAL A 25 -0.24 -5.58 -12.13
N ALA A 26 0.01 -5.96 -10.89
CA ALA A 26 1.35 -5.93 -10.29
C ALA A 26 2.38 -6.82 -11.01
N ALA A 27 1.94 -7.81 -11.80
CA ALA A 27 2.80 -8.69 -12.59
C ALA A 27 3.01 -8.22 -14.02
N MET A 28 2.51 -7.04 -14.40
CA MET A 28 2.68 -6.50 -15.74
C MET A 28 4.13 -6.15 -16.02
N PRO A 29 4.69 -6.59 -17.17
CA PRO A 29 6.03 -6.19 -17.57
C PRO A 29 6.03 -4.71 -17.94
N ILE A 30 7.02 -3.99 -17.41
CA ILE A 30 7.20 -2.56 -17.66
C ILE A 30 8.34 -2.34 -18.66
N THR A 31 9.51 -2.89 -18.37
CA THR A 31 10.69 -2.82 -19.26
C THR A 31 11.42 -4.16 -19.20
N GLY A 32 11.47 -4.86 -20.33
CA GLY A 32 12.17 -6.14 -20.41
C GLY A 32 11.68 -7.17 -19.39
N SER A 33 12.52 -7.50 -18.42
CA SER A 33 12.22 -8.50 -17.38
C SER A 33 11.57 -7.92 -16.12
N TYR A 34 11.53 -6.59 -15.95
CA TYR A 34 10.94 -5.95 -14.79
C TYR A 34 9.41 -5.95 -14.83
N ARG A 35 8.79 -6.10 -13.67
CA ARG A 35 7.34 -6.02 -13.48
C ARG A 35 7.00 -4.83 -12.58
N ALA A 36 5.77 -4.38 -12.58
CA ALA A 36 5.35 -3.23 -11.77
C ALA A 36 5.70 -3.41 -10.28
N ILE A 37 5.48 -4.58 -9.70
CA ILE A 37 5.78 -4.87 -8.28
C ILE A 37 7.27 -4.75 -7.93
N ASP A 38 8.18 -4.89 -8.90
CA ASP A 38 9.62 -4.85 -8.65
C ASP A 38 10.08 -3.48 -8.15
N PHE A 39 9.37 -2.42 -8.51
CA PHE A 39 9.65 -1.07 -8.02
C PHE A 39 9.34 -0.96 -6.52
N ALA A 40 8.17 -1.41 -6.08
CA ALA A 40 7.82 -1.42 -4.66
C ALA A 40 8.76 -2.32 -3.84
N LEU A 41 9.10 -3.52 -4.34
CA LEU A 41 10.04 -4.43 -3.69
C LEU A 41 11.45 -3.84 -3.61
N SER A 42 11.92 -3.18 -4.67
CA SER A 42 13.23 -2.50 -4.70
C SER A 42 13.27 -1.34 -3.71
N ASN A 43 12.21 -0.54 -3.63
CA ASN A 43 12.11 0.52 -2.63
C ASN A 43 12.13 -0.04 -1.20
N MET A 44 11.44 -1.17 -0.92
CA MET A 44 11.50 -1.85 0.39
C MET A 44 12.93 -2.28 0.72
N THR A 45 13.60 -2.94 -0.22
CA THR A 45 14.98 -3.42 -0.03
C THR A 45 15.96 -2.27 0.18
N ASN A 46 15.89 -1.23 -0.65
CA ASN A 46 16.77 -0.06 -0.57
C ASN A 46 16.54 0.73 0.73
N SER A 47 15.34 0.68 1.28
CA SER A 47 14.99 1.25 2.58
C SER A 47 15.26 0.30 3.76
N HIS A 48 15.96 -0.82 3.54
CA HIS A 48 16.29 -1.84 4.56
C HIS A 48 15.07 -2.44 5.28
N ILE A 49 13.90 -2.44 4.64
CA ILE A 49 12.71 -3.14 5.11
C ILE A 49 12.83 -4.61 4.71
N GLN A 50 13.24 -5.45 5.67
CA GLN A 50 13.63 -6.85 5.41
C GLN A 50 12.47 -7.83 5.49
N LYS A 51 11.36 -7.48 6.14
CA LYS A 51 10.17 -8.31 6.28
C LYS A 51 9.05 -7.68 5.47
N VAL A 52 8.63 -8.35 4.40
CA VAL A 52 7.66 -7.83 3.45
C VAL A 52 6.55 -8.85 3.21
N ALA A 53 5.30 -8.42 3.33
CA ALA A 53 4.10 -9.19 3.00
C ALA A 53 3.49 -8.68 1.69
N VAL A 54 3.23 -9.58 0.76
CA VAL A 54 2.54 -9.26 -0.51
C VAL A 54 1.17 -9.91 -0.49
N PHE A 55 0.12 -9.11 -0.61
CA PHE A 55 -1.26 -9.56 -0.64
C PHE A 55 -1.75 -9.66 -2.08
N THR A 56 -2.07 -10.87 -2.52
CA THR A 56 -2.47 -11.17 -3.91
C THR A 56 -3.85 -11.80 -3.96
N GLN A 57 -4.60 -11.61 -5.05
CA GLN A 57 -5.94 -12.18 -5.19
C GLN A 57 -6.27 -12.61 -6.62
N TYR A 58 -6.20 -11.72 -7.60
CA TYR A 58 -6.57 -12.00 -8.99
C TYR A 58 -5.36 -12.41 -9.82
N ASN A 59 -5.54 -13.45 -10.66
CA ASN A 59 -4.54 -13.90 -11.64
C ASN A 59 -3.12 -14.07 -11.07
N THR A 60 -3.02 -14.64 -9.86
CA THR A 60 -1.82 -14.62 -9.01
C THR A 60 -0.70 -15.51 -9.52
N ARG A 61 -0.98 -16.50 -10.39
CA ARG A 61 0.00 -17.53 -10.76
C ARG A 61 1.32 -16.93 -11.24
N SER A 62 1.26 -16.08 -12.27
CA SER A 62 2.46 -15.45 -12.84
C SER A 62 3.15 -14.50 -11.85
N LEU A 63 2.39 -13.84 -10.95
CA LEU A 63 2.94 -13.00 -9.91
C LEU A 63 3.68 -13.85 -8.86
N ASN A 64 3.07 -14.92 -8.36
CA ASN A 64 3.66 -15.80 -7.38
C ASN A 64 4.92 -16.51 -7.91
N GLU A 65 4.90 -16.95 -9.18
CA GLU A 65 6.09 -17.51 -9.86
C GLU A 65 7.25 -16.50 -9.88
N HIS A 66 6.97 -15.23 -10.14
CA HIS A 66 7.97 -14.16 -10.12
C HIS A 66 8.51 -13.89 -8.71
N LEU A 67 7.63 -13.81 -7.72
CA LEU A 67 7.97 -13.54 -6.33
C LEU A 67 8.74 -14.69 -5.67
N ASN A 68 8.53 -15.93 -6.09
CA ASN A 68 9.28 -17.09 -5.59
C ASN A 68 10.80 -17.00 -5.86
N SER A 69 11.19 -16.21 -6.84
CA SER A 69 12.59 -15.89 -7.13
C SER A 69 13.12 -14.76 -6.23
N SER A 70 12.85 -14.80 -4.93
CA SER A 70 13.17 -13.75 -3.94
C SER A 70 14.65 -13.35 -3.82
N LYS A 71 15.54 -14.04 -4.53
CA LYS A 71 16.99 -13.78 -4.55
C LYS A 71 17.36 -12.36 -4.99
N TRP A 72 16.54 -11.74 -5.84
CA TRP A 72 16.81 -10.41 -6.41
C TRP A 72 16.70 -9.28 -5.39
N TRP A 73 15.91 -9.47 -4.31
CA TRP A 73 15.65 -8.43 -3.31
C TRP A 73 16.24 -8.71 -1.94
N ASP A 74 17.08 -9.75 -1.79
CA ASP A 74 17.77 -10.12 -0.54
C ASP A 74 16.85 -10.31 0.68
N PHE A 75 15.63 -10.80 0.46
CA PHE A 75 14.69 -11.12 1.54
C PHE A 75 14.95 -12.48 2.22
N GLY A 76 16.02 -13.17 1.86
CA GLY A 76 16.35 -14.50 2.35
C GLY A 76 17.09 -14.56 3.70
N ARG A 77 17.19 -13.47 4.45
CA ARG A 77 17.94 -13.39 5.70
C ARG A 77 17.17 -13.99 6.89
N LYS A 78 17.90 -14.41 7.96
CA LYS A 78 17.35 -15.07 9.15
C LYS A 78 16.22 -14.30 9.88
N GLN A 79 16.17 -12.98 9.75
CA GLN A 79 15.21 -12.11 10.46
C GLN A 79 14.23 -11.40 9.54
N GLY A 80 14.16 -11.75 8.28
CA GLY A 80 13.28 -11.13 7.29
C GLY A 80 12.49 -12.17 6.50
N GLY A 81 12.03 -11.78 5.34
CA GLY A 81 11.37 -12.68 4.39
C GLY A 81 10.37 -11.97 3.51
N LEU A 82 10.13 -12.57 2.37
CA LEU A 82 9.01 -12.24 1.50
C LEU A 82 7.89 -13.23 1.74
N PHE A 83 6.76 -12.75 2.23
CA PHE A 83 5.59 -13.54 2.58
C PHE A 83 4.48 -13.24 1.57
N ILE A 84 3.95 -14.26 0.92
CA ILE A 84 2.89 -14.12 -0.07
C ILE A 84 1.59 -14.61 0.56
N PHE A 85 0.59 -13.73 0.65
CA PHE A 85 -0.73 -14.03 1.18
C PHE A 85 -1.76 -14.02 0.06
N THR A 86 -2.47 -15.13 -0.06
CA THR A 86 -3.63 -15.30 -0.96
C THR A 86 -4.86 -15.58 -0.12
N PRO A 87 -6.07 -15.32 -0.62
CA PRO A 87 -7.29 -15.75 0.05
C PRO A 87 -7.24 -17.24 0.35
N THR A 88 -7.50 -17.61 1.61
CA THR A 88 -7.43 -18.99 2.05
C THR A 88 -8.79 -19.41 2.62
N ILE A 89 -9.30 -20.55 2.15
CA ILE A 89 -10.51 -21.14 2.71
C ILE A 89 -10.17 -21.75 4.06
N THR A 90 -10.88 -21.31 5.09
CA THR A 90 -10.78 -21.84 6.45
C THR A 90 -12.19 -22.22 6.95
N ALA A 91 -12.26 -22.88 8.10
CA ALA A 91 -13.55 -23.16 8.73
C ALA A 91 -14.38 -21.88 9.05
N ALA A 92 -13.70 -20.77 9.29
CA ALA A 92 -14.32 -19.48 9.62
C ALA A 92 -14.52 -18.58 8.40
N ASN A 93 -13.84 -18.82 7.28
CA ASN A 93 -13.92 -17.98 6.08
C ASN A 93 -13.78 -18.81 4.81
N SER A 94 -14.79 -18.70 3.94
CA SER A 94 -14.80 -19.35 2.61
C SER A 94 -14.80 -18.35 1.46
N TYR A 95 -14.51 -17.08 1.73
CA TYR A 95 -14.62 -15.99 0.75
C TYR A 95 -13.25 -15.45 0.34
N TRP A 96 -13.23 -14.84 -0.84
CA TRP A 96 -12.14 -13.98 -1.30
C TRP A 96 -12.03 -12.75 -0.41
N TYR A 97 -10.90 -12.03 -0.50
CA TYR A 97 -10.80 -10.74 0.18
C TYR A 97 -11.85 -9.78 -0.37
N LYS A 98 -12.66 -9.22 0.52
CA LYS A 98 -13.74 -8.29 0.17
C LYS A 98 -13.21 -6.88 -0.14
N GLY A 99 -11.98 -6.59 0.28
CA GLY A 99 -11.29 -5.34 0.07
C GLY A 99 -9.91 -5.35 0.71
N THR A 100 -9.20 -4.23 0.64
CA THR A 100 -7.82 -4.11 1.11
C THR A 100 -7.69 -4.20 2.63
N ALA A 101 -8.62 -3.65 3.40
CA ALA A 101 -8.65 -3.81 4.86
C ALA A 101 -9.00 -5.24 5.27
N ASP A 102 -9.93 -5.89 4.56
CA ASP A 102 -10.29 -7.28 4.81
C ASP A 102 -9.12 -8.23 4.53
N ALA A 103 -8.35 -7.99 3.47
CA ALA A 103 -7.14 -8.75 3.18
C ALA A 103 -6.13 -8.71 4.34
N LEU A 104 -5.91 -7.52 4.90
CA LEU A 104 -5.04 -7.33 6.06
C LEU A 104 -5.62 -7.99 7.31
N TYR A 105 -6.92 -7.85 7.54
CA TYR A 105 -7.60 -8.43 8.70
C TYR A 105 -7.60 -9.97 8.68
N GLN A 106 -7.89 -10.61 7.56
CA GLN A 106 -7.83 -12.07 7.44
C GLN A 106 -6.43 -12.63 7.77
N ASN A 107 -5.39 -11.81 7.64
CA ASN A 107 -4.01 -12.15 7.93
C ASN A 107 -3.46 -11.38 9.16
N ILE A 108 -4.31 -10.92 10.05
CA ILE A 108 -3.95 -10.07 11.20
C ILE A 108 -2.96 -10.75 12.14
N LYS A 109 -2.94 -12.07 12.17
CA LYS A 109 -1.98 -12.86 12.95
C LYS A 109 -0.54 -12.51 12.58
N PHE A 110 -0.26 -12.34 11.28
CA PHE A 110 1.07 -11.92 10.81
C PHE A 110 1.48 -10.55 11.38
N LEU A 111 0.55 -9.60 11.45
CA LEU A 111 0.78 -8.30 12.07
C LEU A 111 1.01 -8.43 13.58
N LYS A 112 0.22 -9.25 14.27
CA LYS A 112 0.32 -9.46 15.72
C LYS A 112 1.63 -10.15 16.14
N GLU A 113 2.11 -11.08 15.33
CA GLU A 113 3.37 -11.81 15.55
C GLU A 113 4.61 -11.04 15.09
N SER A 114 4.44 -9.92 14.40
CA SER A 114 5.53 -9.05 13.97
C SER A 114 5.99 -8.14 15.10
N HIS A 115 7.28 -7.78 15.09
CA HIS A 115 7.90 -6.97 16.14
C HIS A 115 8.26 -5.55 15.68
N GLU A 116 8.13 -5.27 14.41
CA GLU A 116 8.38 -3.97 13.82
C GLU A 116 7.35 -2.95 14.33
N PRO A 117 7.75 -1.76 14.82
CA PRO A 117 6.83 -0.78 15.38
C PRO A 117 5.97 -0.09 14.33
N TYR A 118 6.47 0.04 13.11
CA TYR A 118 5.82 0.72 11.99
C TYR A 118 5.52 -0.24 10.85
N VAL A 119 4.55 0.13 10.04
CA VAL A 119 4.16 -0.56 8.81
C VAL A 119 4.19 0.45 7.67
N VAL A 120 4.89 0.09 6.59
CA VAL A 120 4.85 0.79 5.31
C VAL A 120 3.95 -0.01 4.38
N ILE A 121 2.85 0.57 3.95
CA ILE A 121 1.91 -0.02 3.00
C ILE A 121 2.13 0.63 1.65
N ALA A 122 2.34 -0.15 0.60
CA ALA A 122 2.53 0.34 -0.76
C ALA A 122 1.63 -0.40 -1.76
N SER A 123 1.23 0.28 -2.84
CA SER A 123 0.57 -0.37 -3.97
C SER A 123 1.58 -1.18 -4.78
N GLY A 124 1.18 -2.38 -5.24
CA GLY A 124 2.02 -3.27 -6.03
C GLY A 124 2.09 -2.91 -7.53
N ASP A 125 1.34 -1.92 -7.97
CA ASP A 125 1.28 -1.43 -9.35
C ASP A 125 1.86 -0.02 -9.51
N GLY A 126 2.33 0.60 -8.43
CA GLY A 126 2.99 1.89 -8.45
C GLY A 126 4.42 1.81 -8.99
N ILE A 127 4.73 2.67 -9.98
CA ILE A 127 6.06 2.74 -10.62
C ILE A 127 6.71 4.05 -10.20
N TYR A 128 7.52 3.99 -9.17
CA TYR A 128 8.26 5.12 -8.62
C TYR A 128 9.51 4.66 -7.88
N LYS A 129 10.45 5.57 -7.67
CA LYS A 129 11.61 5.40 -6.79
C LYS A 129 11.40 6.25 -5.56
N LEU A 130 11.41 5.64 -4.37
CA LEU A 130 11.16 6.33 -3.11
C LEU A 130 11.98 5.70 -1.99
N ASP A 131 12.63 6.53 -1.17
CA ASP A 131 13.26 6.09 0.07
C ASP A 131 12.24 6.13 1.22
N TYR A 132 11.76 4.96 1.60
CA TYR A 132 10.80 4.85 2.70
C TYR A 132 11.38 5.24 4.07
N ASN A 133 12.72 5.31 4.24
CA ASN A 133 13.29 5.81 5.48
C ASN A 133 12.99 7.29 5.67
N LYS A 134 13.04 8.11 4.61
CA LYS A 134 12.66 9.53 4.69
C LYS A 134 11.22 9.69 5.15
N VAL A 135 10.31 8.91 4.56
CA VAL A 135 8.88 8.92 4.96
C VAL A 135 8.68 8.49 6.42
N LEU A 136 9.42 7.47 6.86
CA LEU A 136 9.38 7.00 8.26
C LEU A 136 9.94 8.05 9.23
N GLU A 137 11.03 8.72 8.88
CA GLU A 137 11.62 9.80 9.67
C GLU A 137 10.64 10.95 9.84
N GLU A 138 9.99 11.34 8.76
CA GLU A 138 8.99 12.40 8.77
C GLU A 138 7.73 11.99 9.57
N HIS A 139 7.24 10.75 9.40
CA HIS A 139 6.14 10.21 10.20
C HIS A 139 6.41 10.30 11.71
N ILE A 140 7.64 9.98 12.12
CA ILE A 140 8.03 9.98 13.53
C ILE A 140 8.24 11.41 14.04
N SER A 141 8.92 12.26 13.28
CA SER A 141 9.21 13.64 13.68
C SER A 141 7.94 14.47 13.85
N ASN A 142 6.96 14.24 13.00
CA ASN A 142 5.67 14.93 13.06
C ASN A 142 4.69 14.31 14.08
N GLY A 143 5.05 13.16 14.67
CA GLY A 143 4.16 12.43 15.60
C GLY A 143 2.86 11.99 14.95
N ALA A 144 2.88 11.75 13.64
CA ALA A 144 1.69 11.44 12.85
C ALA A 144 1.08 10.09 13.26
N ASP A 145 -0.23 9.97 13.17
CA ASP A 145 -0.92 8.68 13.30
C ASP A 145 -0.83 7.88 12.00
N ILE A 146 -1.11 8.53 10.87
CA ILE A 146 -0.94 7.96 9.53
C ILE A 146 -0.28 9.03 8.64
N THR A 147 0.78 8.64 7.93
CA THR A 147 1.38 9.46 6.88
C THR A 147 0.97 8.93 5.53
N VAL A 148 0.54 9.82 4.65
CA VAL A 148 0.18 9.52 3.24
C VAL A 148 1.21 10.19 2.35
N VAL A 149 1.84 9.45 1.46
CA VAL A 149 2.74 10.02 0.47
C VAL A 149 1.91 10.55 -0.69
N CYS A 150 2.16 11.82 -1.03
CA CYS A 150 1.41 12.54 -2.05
C CYS A 150 2.32 13.05 -3.15
N LYS A 151 1.70 13.40 -4.28
CA LYS A 151 2.33 14.08 -5.40
C LYS A 151 1.37 15.12 -5.95
N ASP A 152 1.92 16.31 -6.28
CA ASP A 152 1.19 17.30 -7.03
C ASP A 152 1.23 16.97 -8.53
N MET A 153 0.06 16.80 -9.11
CA MET A 153 -0.11 16.56 -10.55
C MET A 153 -0.02 17.89 -11.31
N ALA A 154 0.58 17.86 -12.49
CA ALA A 154 0.66 19.05 -13.32
C ALA A 154 -0.75 19.52 -13.75
N PRO A 155 -0.98 20.84 -13.89
CA PRO A 155 -2.25 21.34 -14.38
C PRO A 155 -2.56 20.80 -15.78
N GLY A 156 -3.73 20.17 -15.94
CA GLY A 156 -4.17 19.59 -17.22
C GLY A 156 -3.74 18.11 -17.43
N GLU A 157 -3.09 17.48 -16.45
CA GLU A 157 -2.98 16.03 -16.46
C GLU A 157 -4.37 15.43 -16.28
N ASP A 158 -4.83 14.72 -17.31
CA ASP A 158 -6.05 13.94 -17.27
C ASP A 158 -5.88 12.80 -16.27
N ASP A 159 -6.96 12.46 -15.55
CA ASP A 159 -7.02 11.31 -14.66
C ASP A 159 -6.73 11.51 -13.16
N ILE A 160 -6.63 12.74 -12.64
CA ILE A 160 -6.57 13.02 -11.19
C ILE A 160 -7.69 12.26 -10.45
N ASN A 161 -8.85 12.13 -11.07
CA ASN A 161 -10.04 11.43 -10.53
C ASN A 161 -9.85 9.91 -10.37
N ARG A 162 -8.71 9.35 -10.79
CA ARG A 162 -8.37 7.95 -10.58
C ARG A 162 -7.66 7.69 -9.26
N PHE A 163 -7.22 8.73 -8.59
CA PHE A 163 -6.45 8.69 -7.35
C PHE A 163 -7.30 9.14 -6.15
N GLY A 164 -6.78 8.90 -4.97
CA GLY A 164 -7.25 9.59 -3.78
C GLY A 164 -6.76 11.03 -3.83
N VAL A 165 -7.70 11.98 -3.86
CA VAL A 165 -7.41 13.41 -3.92
C VAL A 165 -7.36 13.97 -2.51
N ILE A 166 -6.35 14.79 -2.22
CA ILE A 166 -6.04 15.23 -0.87
C ILE A 166 -6.03 16.76 -0.81
N LYS A 167 -6.64 17.29 0.24
CA LYS A 167 -6.53 18.69 0.61
C LYS A 167 -5.78 18.81 1.93
N MET A 168 -4.76 19.66 1.95
CA MET A 168 -3.91 19.93 3.11
C MET A 168 -4.05 21.36 3.59
N ASN A 169 -3.69 21.58 4.87
CA ASN A 169 -3.41 22.92 5.39
C ASN A 169 -1.92 23.28 5.20
N GLU A 170 -1.54 24.48 5.62
CA GLU A 170 -0.17 24.99 5.52
C GLU A 170 0.86 24.16 6.32
N ASP A 171 0.41 23.42 7.34
CA ASP A 171 1.24 22.54 8.15
C ASP A 171 1.38 21.11 7.57
N GLY A 172 0.85 20.85 6.35
CA GLY A 172 0.85 19.55 5.72
C GLY A 172 -0.18 18.55 6.30
N ARG A 173 -1.09 18.98 7.19
CA ARG A 173 -2.15 18.12 7.71
C ARG A 173 -3.25 17.94 6.68
N ILE A 174 -3.69 16.70 6.52
CA ILE A 174 -4.82 16.38 5.65
C ILE A 174 -6.10 16.87 6.32
N ILE A 175 -6.77 17.81 5.66
CA ILE A 175 -8.06 18.34 6.07
C ILE A 175 -9.21 17.67 5.31
N ASP A 176 -8.93 17.16 4.12
CA ASP A 176 -9.88 16.38 3.34
C ASP A 176 -9.20 15.32 2.49
N PHE A 177 -9.88 14.18 2.32
CA PHE A 177 -9.42 13.05 1.52
C PHE A 177 -10.63 12.45 0.80
N GLU A 178 -10.61 12.45 -0.53
CA GLU A 178 -11.67 11.89 -1.36
C GLU A 178 -11.10 10.78 -2.26
N GLU A 179 -11.62 9.57 -2.10
CA GLU A 179 -11.21 8.44 -2.93
C GLU A 179 -11.91 8.47 -4.29
N LYS A 180 -11.15 8.74 -5.35
CA LYS A 180 -11.61 8.76 -6.74
C LYS A 180 -12.85 9.64 -6.95
N PRO A 181 -12.79 10.95 -6.63
CA PRO A 181 -13.92 11.85 -6.77
C PRO A 181 -14.32 12.02 -8.23
N LEU A 182 -15.58 12.36 -8.48
CA LEU A 182 -16.03 12.72 -9.84
C LEU A 182 -15.39 14.02 -10.34
N VAL A 183 -15.16 14.96 -9.43
CA VAL A 183 -14.49 16.22 -9.70
C VAL A 183 -13.43 16.43 -8.62
N ALA A 184 -12.18 16.56 -9.03
CA ALA A 184 -11.08 16.78 -8.11
C ALA A 184 -11.08 18.24 -7.60
N GLY A 185 -11.02 18.42 -6.27
CA GLY A 185 -10.95 19.73 -5.64
C GLY A 185 -9.54 20.32 -5.56
N THR A 186 -8.52 19.49 -5.74
CA THR A 186 -7.08 19.84 -5.70
C THR A 186 -6.31 18.98 -6.69
N ASN A 187 -5.05 19.35 -6.96
CA ASN A 187 -4.15 18.57 -7.81
C ASN A 187 -3.27 17.60 -7.02
N THR A 188 -3.34 17.60 -5.69
CA THR A 188 -2.54 16.74 -4.82
C THR A 188 -3.20 15.38 -4.71
N VAL A 189 -2.48 14.33 -5.08
CA VAL A 189 -2.98 12.95 -5.10
C VAL A 189 -2.13 12.02 -4.24
N SER A 190 -2.78 11.02 -3.65
CA SER A 190 -2.09 9.91 -3.00
C SER A 190 -1.47 8.98 -4.03
N ILE A 191 -0.19 8.65 -3.87
CA ILE A 191 0.49 7.64 -4.70
C ILE A 191 0.34 6.20 -4.19
N GLY A 192 -0.52 5.99 -3.18
CA GLY A 192 -0.77 4.65 -2.63
C GLY A 192 0.32 4.15 -1.70
N VAL A 193 1.05 5.05 -1.04
CA VAL A 193 2.04 4.74 -0.01
C VAL A 193 1.62 5.34 1.32
N TYR A 194 1.63 4.52 2.36
CA TYR A 194 1.16 4.90 3.69
C TYR A 194 2.11 4.39 4.77
N VAL A 195 2.30 5.18 5.82
CA VAL A 195 3.03 4.78 7.04
C VAL A 195 2.11 4.88 8.23
N ILE A 196 2.08 3.85 9.07
CA ILE A 196 1.24 3.77 10.25
C ILE A 196 1.94 2.95 11.35
N ARG A 197 1.66 3.26 12.61
CA ARG A 197 2.11 2.40 13.73
C ARG A 197 1.39 1.05 13.67
N ARG A 198 2.16 -0.04 13.80
CA ARG A 198 1.61 -1.40 13.67
C ARG A 198 0.44 -1.68 14.64
N ARG A 199 0.55 -1.24 15.89
CA ARG A 199 -0.54 -1.42 16.88
C ARG A 199 -1.81 -0.71 16.46
N GLN A 200 -1.69 0.54 16.02
CA GLN A 200 -2.82 1.33 15.54
C GLN A 200 -3.47 0.70 14.30
N LEU A 201 -2.66 0.18 13.37
CA LEU A 201 -3.20 -0.56 12.21
C LEU A 201 -4.03 -1.75 12.66
N ILE A 202 -3.56 -2.54 13.62
CA ILE A 202 -4.30 -3.70 14.16
C ILE A 202 -5.64 -3.26 14.73
N GLU A 203 -5.67 -2.22 15.57
CA GLU A 203 -6.91 -1.70 16.19
C GLU A 203 -7.91 -1.20 15.14
N LEU A 204 -7.44 -0.47 14.12
CA LEU A 204 -8.28 0.01 13.03
C LEU A 204 -8.85 -1.14 12.18
N LEU A 205 -8.05 -2.17 11.90
CA LEU A 205 -8.51 -3.35 11.15
C LEU A 205 -9.56 -4.16 11.93
N GLU A 206 -9.38 -4.33 13.24
CA GLU A 206 -10.34 -5.01 14.10
C GLU A 206 -11.66 -4.22 14.17
N THR A 207 -11.58 -2.90 14.27
CA THR A 207 -12.75 -2.02 14.24
C THR A 207 -13.50 -2.12 12.92
N CYS A 208 -12.78 -2.04 11.79
CA CYS A 208 -13.36 -2.18 10.45
C CYS A 208 -14.06 -3.53 10.27
N ALA A 209 -13.44 -4.62 10.72
CA ALA A 209 -14.02 -5.95 10.60
C ALA A 209 -15.31 -6.08 11.40
N ASN A 210 -15.36 -5.56 12.64
CA ASN A 210 -16.54 -5.55 13.49
C ASN A 210 -17.69 -4.72 12.90
N GLU A 211 -17.37 -3.67 12.13
CA GLU A 211 -18.34 -2.81 11.45
C GLU A 211 -18.71 -3.31 10.03
N GLY A 212 -18.16 -4.43 9.58
CA GLY A 212 -18.37 -4.96 8.23
C GLY A 212 -17.74 -4.12 7.11
N ARG A 213 -16.71 -3.34 7.41
CA ARG A 213 -15.99 -2.47 6.49
C ARG A 213 -14.75 -3.19 5.95
N ASN A 214 -14.41 -2.96 4.70
CA ASN A 214 -13.46 -3.83 4.00
C ASN A 214 -12.35 -3.09 3.25
N ASP A 215 -12.49 -1.79 3.00
CA ASP A 215 -11.53 -1.02 2.19
C ASP A 215 -10.63 -0.14 3.06
N PHE A 216 -9.31 -0.24 2.87
CA PHE A 216 -8.34 0.50 3.67
C PHE A 216 -8.42 2.02 3.43
N VAL A 217 -8.52 2.44 2.18
CA VAL A 217 -8.56 3.87 1.85
C VAL A 217 -9.90 4.47 2.27
N ARG A 218 -10.99 3.92 1.80
CA ARG A 218 -12.34 4.45 2.03
C ARG A 218 -12.78 4.35 3.49
N ASP A 219 -12.51 3.22 4.12
CA ASP A 219 -13.07 2.90 5.44
C ASP A 219 -12.12 3.27 6.60
N ILE A 220 -10.83 3.49 6.32
CA ILE A 220 -9.85 3.96 7.30
C ILE A 220 -9.42 5.38 6.98
N LEU A 221 -8.74 5.64 5.86
CA LEU A 221 -8.13 6.94 5.60
C LEU A 221 -9.17 8.05 5.47
N VAL A 222 -10.17 7.87 4.61
CA VAL A 222 -11.23 8.89 4.38
C VAL A 222 -12.04 9.14 5.66
N ARG A 223 -12.32 8.09 6.43
CA ARG A 223 -13.13 8.21 7.65
C ARG A 223 -12.39 8.93 8.77
N TYR A 224 -11.11 8.67 8.94
CA TYR A 224 -10.30 9.24 10.01
C TYR A 224 -9.51 10.47 9.58
N LYS A 225 -9.87 11.11 8.46
CA LYS A 225 -9.21 12.29 7.89
C LYS A 225 -9.01 13.46 8.87
N GLY A 226 -9.86 13.60 9.88
CA GLY A 226 -9.72 14.61 10.95
C GLY A 226 -8.75 14.23 12.06
N CYS A 227 -8.24 13.00 12.08
CA CYS A 227 -7.37 12.47 13.12
C CYS A 227 -5.94 12.29 12.59
N LEU A 228 -5.19 13.41 12.41
CA LEU A 228 -3.72 13.40 12.27
C LEU A 228 -3.16 12.62 11.07
N LEU A 229 -3.68 12.87 9.88
CA LEU A 229 -3.02 12.47 8.64
C LEU A 229 -2.01 13.56 8.23
N TYR A 230 -0.77 13.14 7.93
CA TYR A 230 0.27 14.03 7.39
C TYR A 230 0.64 13.54 6.00
N THR A 231 1.03 14.47 5.15
CA THR A 231 1.61 14.18 3.84
C THR A 231 3.11 14.28 3.91
N SER A 232 3.78 13.55 3.03
CA SER A 232 5.22 13.63 2.81
C SER A 232 5.46 14.04 1.37
N ASP A 233 6.27 15.08 1.16
CA ASP A 233 6.74 15.54 -0.16
C ASP A 233 7.90 14.67 -0.68
N ALA A 234 8.19 13.55 -0.03
CA ALA A 234 9.29 12.66 -0.42
C ALA A 234 9.17 12.09 -1.86
N ALA A 235 8.06 12.37 -2.55
CA ALA A 235 7.86 12.01 -3.95
C ALA A 235 8.40 13.05 -4.95
N ASP A 236 8.80 14.26 -4.52
CA ASP A 236 9.29 15.31 -5.41
C ASP A 236 10.74 15.09 -5.89
N GLU A 237 11.40 14.03 -5.42
CA GLU A 237 12.74 13.63 -5.91
C GLU A 237 12.68 12.61 -7.07
N LEU A 238 11.52 12.49 -7.74
CA LEU A 238 11.31 11.56 -8.86
C LEU A 238 11.52 12.24 -10.22
#